data_889e969c65fa869f344dea16bb88b044
#
_entry.id   889e969c65fa869f344dea16bb88b044
#
_cell.length_a   1.000
_cell.length_b   1.000
_cell.length_c   1.000
_cell.angle_alpha   90.00
_cell.angle_beta   90.00
_cell.angle_gamma   90.00
#
_symmetry.space_group_name_H-M   'P 1'
#
loop_
_entity.id
_entity.type
_entity.pdbx_description
1 polymer ?
#
loop_
_entity_poly.entity_id
_entity_poly.type
_entity_poly.pdbx_seq_one_letter_code
_entity_poly.pdbx_strand_id
1 'polypeptide(L)'
;MRLEDRRPAFAGLANLTEQQLQSLPTPCYLLDEAQLRRNGQIMLELQQRTGCRALLAQKAFSNFDVYPVLAPYLAGTEASGLYESRLGREQLPEKENHVFCAAYRADEFAELLQYADHIVFNSPGQLAQFGPAAKAAGKSVGLRVNPECSTQEGHAIYDPCAPGSRLGTTRAQWDAAVAAHPELPELLDGLHFHTLCEQDADALAVTLKAVEATFGDLLPKMKWVNFGGGHHVTRPGYDLATLEQCICQVQAKYGVQVYLEPGEAWALNAGYLITTVLDTLCNGDTSLAILDTSAACHTPDVIEMPYRPPLLDAGEPGEKPCTVRLGGPTCLAGDVMGDYSFKAPLAPGQRLVFGDMAIYTTCKNNTFNGMPLPDIWLLRSDGSLARLAHFGYQDFRCRLGGRGEGTLGTASVQI
;
A
#
# COMPACT_ATOMS: atom_id res chain seq x y z
N MET A 1 -0.69 -15.51 13.17
CA MET A 1 -0.73 -16.29 11.90
C MET A 1 -0.03 -17.64 12.16
N ARG A 2 -0.65 -18.79 11.85
CA ARG A 2 -0.06 -20.11 12.11
C ARG A 2 1.09 -20.37 11.13
N LEU A 3 2.06 -21.23 11.48
CA LEU A 3 3.22 -21.58 10.64
C LEU A 3 2.83 -22.08 9.24
N GLU A 4 1.68 -22.75 9.14
CA GLU A 4 1.11 -23.27 7.90
C GLU A 4 0.72 -22.14 6.92
N ASP A 5 0.36 -20.96 7.46
CA ASP A 5 -0.04 -19.78 6.67
C ASP A 5 1.16 -19.00 6.14
N ARG A 6 2.39 -19.31 6.56
CA ARG A 6 3.61 -18.58 6.18
C ARG A 6 4.31 -19.12 4.94
N ARG A 7 3.98 -20.33 4.50
CA ARG A 7 4.59 -20.96 3.32
C ARG A 7 4.38 -20.19 2.02
N PRO A 8 3.21 -19.55 1.77
CA PRO A 8 3.02 -18.73 0.58
C PRO A 8 4.00 -17.55 0.49
N ALA A 9 4.39 -16.97 1.63
CA ALA A 9 5.31 -15.82 1.67
C ALA A 9 6.70 -16.13 1.13
N PHE A 10 7.08 -17.39 0.94
CA PHE A 10 8.42 -17.82 0.49
C PHE A 10 8.38 -18.68 -0.78
N ALA A 11 7.23 -18.83 -1.42
CA ALA A 11 7.07 -19.73 -2.57
C ALA A 11 8.00 -19.35 -3.74
N GLY A 12 8.26 -18.08 -3.96
CA GLY A 12 9.12 -17.60 -5.05
C GLY A 12 10.61 -17.90 -4.83
N LEU A 13 11.04 -18.06 -3.58
CA LEU A 13 12.44 -18.40 -3.29
C LEU A 13 12.86 -19.77 -3.81
N ALA A 14 11.92 -20.65 -4.15
CA ALA A 14 12.23 -21.93 -4.80
C ALA A 14 12.92 -21.75 -6.17
N ASN A 15 12.79 -20.58 -6.79
CA ASN A 15 13.42 -20.23 -8.06
C ASN A 15 14.79 -19.54 -7.88
N LEU A 16 15.22 -19.32 -6.64
CA LEU A 16 16.47 -18.65 -6.30
C LEU A 16 17.47 -19.68 -5.77
N THR A 17 18.64 -19.78 -6.40
CA THR A 17 19.72 -20.63 -5.89
C THR A 17 20.37 -20.01 -4.66
N GLU A 18 20.98 -20.84 -3.80
CA GLU A 18 21.74 -20.38 -2.64
C GLU A 18 22.87 -19.42 -3.07
N GLN A 19 23.55 -19.72 -4.18
CA GLN A 19 24.61 -18.83 -4.72
C GLN A 19 24.07 -17.45 -5.11
N GLN A 20 22.90 -17.38 -5.74
CA GLN A 20 22.24 -16.13 -6.08
C GLN A 20 21.85 -15.36 -4.82
N LEU A 21 21.25 -16.05 -3.82
CA LEU A 21 20.92 -15.43 -2.55
C LEU A 21 22.16 -14.84 -1.87
N GLN A 22 23.27 -15.56 -1.87
CA GLN A 22 24.54 -15.10 -1.30
C GLN A 22 25.21 -13.98 -2.11
N SER A 23 24.88 -13.81 -3.38
CA SER A 23 25.44 -12.74 -4.23
C SER A 23 24.72 -11.40 -4.08
N LEU A 24 23.48 -11.38 -3.57
CA LEU A 24 22.76 -10.13 -3.39
C LEU A 24 23.40 -9.26 -2.31
N PRO A 25 23.47 -7.93 -2.48
CA PRO A 25 23.86 -7.05 -1.38
C PRO A 25 22.80 -7.06 -0.26
N THR A 26 23.19 -6.72 0.95
CA THR A 26 22.27 -6.53 2.07
C THR A 26 22.46 -5.17 2.72
N PRO A 27 21.39 -4.53 3.23
CA PRO A 27 20.00 -4.94 3.05
C PRO A 27 19.51 -4.71 1.61
N CYS A 28 18.62 -5.56 1.10
CA CYS A 28 17.94 -5.31 -0.17
C CYS A 28 16.52 -5.87 -0.18
N TYR A 29 15.64 -5.21 -0.93
CA TYR A 29 14.35 -5.78 -1.31
C TYR A 29 14.52 -6.60 -2.58
N LEU A 30 13.93 -7.79 -2.61
CA LEU A 30 13.86 -8.66 -3.79
C LEU A 30 12.40 -8.87 -4.17
N LEU A 31 11.97 -8.29 -5.28
CA LEU A 31 10.63 -8.49 -5.85
C LEU A 31 10.58 -9.79 -6.65
N ASP A 32 9.43 -10.50 -6.60
CA ASP A 32 9.17 -11.75 -7.31
C ASP A 32 8.20 -11.51 -8.47
N GLU A 33 8.73 -11.47 -9.70
CA GLU A 33 7.93 -11.28 -10.90
C GLU A 33 6.86 -12.37 -11.07
N ALA A 34 7.20 -13.63 -10.77
CA ALA A 34 6.27 -14.73 -10.96
C ALA A 34 5.08 -14.62 -9.99
N GLN A 35 5.31 -14.15 -8.76
CA GLN A 35 4.22 -13.90 -7.81
C GLN A 35 3.37 -12.69 -8.21
N LEU A 36 4.00 -11.59 -8.68
CA LEU A 36 3.26 -10.43 -9.20
C LEU A 36 2.32 -10.85 -10.34
N ARG A 37 2.78 -11.70 -11.27
CA ARG A 37 1.95 -12.23 -12.36
C ARG A 37 0.82 -13.13 -11.87
N ARG A 38 1.06 -13.98 -10.86
CA ARG A 38 0.00 -14.82 -10.26
C ARG A 38 -1.09 -13.97 -9.62
N ASN A 39 -0.70 -12.96 -8.85
CA ASN A 39 -1.65 -12.01 -8.25
C ASN A 39 -2.43 -11.25 -9.34
N GLY A 40 -1.73 -10.76 -10.36
CA GLY A 40 -2.35 -10.10 -11.51
C GLY A 40 -3.37 -10.98 -12.23
N GLN A 41 -3.08 -12.26 -12.40
CA GLN A 41 -3.98 -13.21 -13.05
C GLN A 41 -5.31 -13.40 -12.27
N ILE A 42 -5.24 -13.50 -10.94
CA ILE A 42 -6.43 -13.59 -10.06
C ILE A 42 -7.30 -12.32 -10.24
N MET A 43 -6.64 -11.16 -10.24
CA MET A 43 -7.33 -9.87 -10.41
C MET A 43 -7.96 -9.73 -11.80
N LEU A 44 -7.27 -10.18 -12.85
CA LEU A 44 -7.81 -10.18 -14.21
C LEU A 44 -9.04 -11.08 -14.34
N GLU A 45 -9.00 -12.27 -13.76
CA GLU A 45 -10.13 -13.20 -13.77
C GLU A 45 -11.34 -12.64 -13.04
N LEU A 46 -11.14 -11.97 -11.89
CA LEU A 46 -12.21 -11.24 -11.18
C LEU A 46 -12.85 -10.18 -12.09
N GLN A 47 -12.03 -9.35 -12.75
CA GLN A 47 -12.51 -8.32 -13.68
C GLN A 47 -13.27 -8.92 -14.87
N GLN A 48 -12.79 -10.02 -15.43
CA GLN A 48 -13.44 -10.70 -16.55
C GLN A 48 -14.81 -11.29 -16.18
N ARG A 49 -14.93 -11.86 -14.97
CA ARG A 49 -16.19 -12.46 -14.50
C ARG A 49 -17.24 -11.42 -14.10
N THR A 50 -16.82 -10.29 -13.55
CA THR A 50 -17.74 -9.31 -12.97
C THR A 50 -17.91 -8.05 -13.80
N GLY A 51 -16.96 -7.75 -14.68
CA GLY A 51 -16.91 -6.46 -15.37
C GLY A 51 -16.44 -5.30 -14.49
N CYS A 52 -16.01 -5.53 -13.24
CA CYS A 52 -15.41 -4.48 -12.42
C CYS A 52 -14.05 -4.04 -12.96
N ARG A 53 -13.55 -2.93 -12.47
CA ARG A 53 -12.24 -2.39 -12.83
C ARG A 53 -11.37 -2.28 -11.59
N ALA A 54 -10.21 -2.93 -11.60
CA ALA A 54 -9.29 -2.96 -10.48
C ALA A 54 -8.09 -2.04 -10.73
N LEU A 55 -7.86 -1.13 -9.80
CA LEU A 55 -6.79 -0.14 -9.82
C LEU A 55 -5.66 -0.59 -8.88
N LEU A 56 -4.44 -0.22 -9.19
CA LEU A 56 -3.31 -0.35 -8.27
C LEU A 56 -3.26 0.86 -7.34
N ALA A 57 -3.50 0.69 -6.04
CA ALA A 57 -3.28 1.74 -5.06
C ALA A 57 -1.78 1.90 -4.78
N GLN A 58 -1.19 2.96 -5.32
CA GLN A 58 0.27 3.19 -5.32
C GLN A 58 0.84 3.39 -3.91
N LYS A 59 0.04 3.85 -2.95
CA LYS A 59 0.45 3.98 -1.54
C LYS A 59 0.96 2.68 -0.92
N ALA A 60 0.47 1.52 -1.40
CA ALA A 60 0.91 0.22 -0.93
C ALA A 60 2.09 -0.34 -1.75
N PHE A 61 2.10 -0.08 -3.05
CA PHE A 61 3.11 -0.58 -3.98
C PHE A 61 3.30 0.36 -5.16
N SER A 62 4.47 1.00 -5.26
CA SER A 62 4.80 1.96 -6.32
C SER A 62 6.17 1.71 -6.96
N ASN A 63 6.64 0.48 -6.98
CA ASN A 63 7.85 0.07 -7.69
C ASN A 63 7.60 0.07 -9.20
N PHE A 64 7.70 1.23 -9.82
CA PHE A 64 7.26 1.46 -11.20
C PHE A 64 8.04 0.67 -12.26
N ASP A 65 9.27 0.25 -11.99
CA ASP A 65 10.03 -0.63 -12.91
C ASP A 65 9.33 -1.97 -13.17
N VAL A 66 8.44 -2.40 -12.28
CA VAL A 66 7.61 -3.61 -12.48
C VAL A 66 6.19 -3.31 -12.94
N TYR A 67 5.81 -2.05 -13.17
CA TYR A 67 4.50 -1.72 -13.75
C TYR A 67 4.25 -2.37 -15.11
N PRO A 68 5.24 -2.51 -16.01
CA PRO A 68 5.04 -3.29 -17.25
C PRO A 68 4.62 -4.74 -17.01
N VAL A 69 5.02 -5.35 -15.89
CA VAL A 69 4.60 -6.71 -15.50
C VAL A 69 3.12 -6.73 -15.11
N LEU A 70 2.64 -5.68 -14.44
CA LEU A 70 1.27 -5.56 -13.94
C LEU A 70 0.31 -4.94 -14.97
N ALA A 71 0.79 -4.15 -15.91
CA ALA A 71 -0.02 -3.42 -16.89
C ALA A 71 -1.08 -4.25 -17.63
N PRO A 72 -0.82 -5.53 -18.02
CA PRO A 72 -1.83 -6.36 -18.66
C PRO A 72 -3.05 -6.66 -17.77
N TYR A 73 -2.91 -6.56 -16.46
CA TYR A 73 -3.91 -6.93 -15.48
C TYR A 73 -4.65 -5.72 -14.88
N LEU A 74 -4.03 -4.52 -14.93
CA LEU A 74 -4.55 -3.30 -14.32
C LEU A 74 -5.58 -2.59 -15.21
N ALA A 75 -6.66 -2.10 -14.62
CA ALA A 75 -7.51 -1.09 -15.25
C ALA A 75 -6.86 0.30 -15.17
N GLY A 76 -6.11 0.57 -14.11
CA GLY A 76 -5.43 1.84 -13.88
C GLY A 76 -4.69 1.88 -12.56
N THR A 77 -4.37 3.10 -12.11
CA THR A 77 -3.76 3.38 -10.81
C THR A 77 -4.67 4.24 -9.93
N GLU A 78 -4.52 4.08 -8.62
CA GLU A 78 -5.04 5.02 -7.62
C GLU A 78 -3.88 5.72 -6.95
N ALA A 79 -4.01 7.02 -6.78
CA ALA A 79 -3.03 7.91 -6.20
C ALA A 79 -3.60 8.66 -4.99
N SER A 80 -2.77 8.85 -3.97
CA SER A 80 -3.13 9.61 -2.77
C SER A 80 -2.66 11.07 -2.81
N GLY A 81 -2.06 11.49 -3.93
CA GLY A 81 -1.57 12.86 -4.12
C GLY A 81 -0.97 13.12 -5.50
N LEU A 82 -0.49 14.36 -5.69
CA LEU A 82 0.04 14.83 -6.97
C LEU A 82 1.17 13.95 -7.53
N TYR A 83 2.16 13.60 -6.69
CA TYR A 83 3.33 12.88 -7.19
C TYR A 83 3.03 11.42 -7.55
N GLU A 84 2.16 10.73 -6.82
CA GLU A 84 1.68 9.41 -7.21
C GLU A 84 0.84 9.48 -8.49
N SER A 85 -0.03 10.50 -8.63
CA SER A 85 -0.83 10.70 -9.84
C SER A 85 0.05 10.95 -11.07
N ARG A 86 1.07 11.78 -10.91
CA ARG A 86 2.06 12.03 -11.97
C ARG A 86 2.82 10.75 -12.32
N LEU A 87 3.32 10.00 -11.33
CA LEU A 87 4.01 8.74 -11.55
C LEU A 87 3.13 7.74 -12.31
N GLY A 88 1.88 7.56 -11.87
CA GLY A 88 0.92 6.68 -12.55
C GLY A 88 0.72 7.06 -14.02
N ARG A 89 0.54 8.35 -14.31
CA ARG A 89 0.37 8.85 -15.68
C ARG A 89 1.64 8.69 -16.53
N GLU A 90 2.81 8.98 -15.98
CA GLU A 90 4.09 8.84 -16.70
C GLU A 90 4.40 7.38 -17.03
N GLN A 91 4.09 6.44 -16.14
CA GLN A 91 4.46 5.04 -16.31
C GLN A 91 3.38 4.20 -17.02
N LEU A 92 2.10 4.59 -16.91
CA LEU A 92 0.95 3.89 -17.50
C LEU A 92 0.04 4.89 -18.24
N PRO A 93 0.52 5.57 -19.31
CA PRO A 93 -0.20 6.67 -19.94
C PRO A 93 -1.57 6.29 -20.51
N GLU A 94 -1.73 5.03 -20.93
CA GLU A 94 -2.97 4.51 -21.53
C GLU A 94 -3.97 3.95 -20.51
N LYS A 95 -3.64 4.00 -19.22
CA LYS A 95 -4.48 3.47 -18.13
C LYS A 95 -5.17 4.61 -17.38
N GLU A 96 -6.31 4.30 -16.76
CA GLU A 96 -6.99 5.26 -15.90
C GLU A 96 -6.14 5.65 -14.70
N ASN A 97 -6.23 6.91 -14.31
CA ASN A 97 -5.53 7.45 -13.14
C ASN A 97 -6.55 8.12 -12.21
N HIS A 98 -6.86 7.45 -11.12
CA HIS A 98 -7.77 7.92 -10.08
C HIS A 98 -6.99 8.59 -8.96
N VAL A 99 -7.56 9.62 -8.35
CA VAL A 99 -6.91 10.30 -7.23
C VAL A 99 -7.90 10.54 -6.10
N PHE A 100 -7.52 10.16 -4.89
CA PHE A 100 -8.18 10.53 -3.65
C PHE A 100 -7.18 11.14 -2.68
N CYS A 101 -7.44 12.37 -2.23
CA CYS A 101 -6.73 13.01 -1.11
C CYS A 101 -7.71 13.38 0.00
N ALA A 102 -7.26 13.30 1.24
CA ALA A 102 -8.04 13.81 2.39
C ALA A 102 -8.29 15.33 2.28
N ALA A 103 -7.38 16.07 1.64
CA ALA A 103 -7.56 17.47 1.22
C ALA A 103 -6.60 17.81 0.09
N TYR A 104 -7.10 18.45 -0.96
CA TYR A 104 -6.28 18.96 -2.06
C TYR A 104 -5.71 20.32 -1.72
N ARG A 105 -4.49 20.59 -2.15
CA ARG A 105 -3.84 21.90 -2.06
C ARG A 105 -4.19 22.75 -3.27
N ALA A 106 -4.52 24.01 -3.03
CA ALA A 106 -4.93 24.93 -4.10
C ALA A 106 -3.79 25.24 -5.09
N ASP A 107 -2.55 25.25 -4.62
CA ASP A 107 -1.35 25.52 -5.43
C ASP A 107 -0.93 24.32 -6.29
N GLU A 108 -1.39 23.10 -5.98
CA GLU A 108 -1.07 21.87 -6.72
C GLU A 108 -2.22 21.41 -7.63
N PHE A 109 -3.45 21.86 -7.38
CA PHE A 109 -4.64 21.30 -8.01
C PHE A 109 -4.65 21.45 -9.55
N ALA A 110 -4.18 22.58 -10.06
CA ALA A 110 -4.09 22.82 -11.49
C ALA A 110 -3.10 21.87 -12.20
N GLU A 111 -2.02 21.48 -11.53
CA GLU A 111 -1.08 20.48 -12.03
C GLU A 111 -1.70 19.08 -11.93
N LEU A 112 -2.38 18.74 -10.84
CA LEU A 112 -3.06 17.46 -10.66
C LEU A 112 -4.05 17.16 -11.78
N LEU A 113 -4.80 18.18 -12.24
CA LEU A 113 -5.74 18.05 -13.37
C LEU A 113 -5.08 17.56 -14.67
N GLN A 114 -3.77 17.71 -14.84
CA GLN A 114 -3.07 17.23 -16.04
C GLN A 114 -2.89 15.70 -16.03
N TYR A 115 -2.87 15.09 -14.86
CA TYR A 115 -2.56 13.67 -14.71
C TYR A 115 -3.78 12.81 -14.40
N ALA A 116 -4.72 13.31 -13.57
CA ALA A 116 -5.88 12.56 -13.11
C ALA A 116 -6.98 12.45 -14.18
N ASP A 117 -7.69 11.31 -14.21
CA ASP A 117 -8.94 11.12 -14.96
C ASP A 117 -10.14 11.19 -14.01
N HIS A 118 -10.04 10.60 -12.83
CA HIS A 118 -11.05 10.62 -11.78
C HIS A 118 -10.50 11.31 -10.54
N ILE A 119 -11.28 12.24 -9.98
CA ILE A 119 -10.91 13.00 -8.77
C ILE A 119 -11.99 12.80 -7.72
N VAL A 120 -11.61 12.21 -6.60
CA VAL A 120 -12.51 11.93 -5.47
C VAL A 120 -12.25 12.93 -4.35
N PHE A 121 -13.27 13.70 -3.99
CA PHE A 121 -13.20 14.65 -2.90
C PHE A 121 -13.59 14.00 -1.57
N ASN A 122 -12.91 14.39 -0.51
CA ASN A 122 -13.13 13.86 0.83
C ASN A 122 -14.29 14.55 1.57
N SER A 123 -14.61 15.78 1.19
CA SER A 123 -15.63 16.60 1.85
C SER A 123 -16.42 17.45 0.86
N PRO A 124 -17.66 17.83 1.21
CA PRO A 124 -18.46 18.74 0.39
C PRO A 124 -17.79 20.11 0.18
N GLY A 125 -17.05 20.60 1.17
CA GLY A 125 -16.30 21.87 1.03
C GLY A 125 -15.21 21.80 -0.04
N GLN A 126 -14.46 20.69 -0.10
CA GLN A 126 -13.47 20.47 -1.17
C GLN A 126 -14.15 20.28 -2.53
N LEU A 127 -15.29 19.58 -2.56
CA LEU A 127 -16.11 19.42 -3.78
C LEU A 127 -16.59 20.78 -4.28
N ALA A 128 -17.12 21.64 -3.41
CA ALA A 128 -17.57 22.99 -3.78
C ALA A 128 -16.41 23.85 -4.31
N GLN A 129 -15.24 23.76 -3.68
CA GLN A 129 -14.06 24.56 -4.03
C GLN A 129 -13.45 24.15 -5.36
N PHE A 130 -13.25 22.86 -5.60
CA PHE A 130 -12.46 22.34 -6.71
C PHE A 130 -13.26 21.58 -7.77
N GLY A 131 -14.47 21.12 -7.42
CA GLY A 131 -15.32 20.34 -8.31
C GLY A 131 -15.65 21.05 -9.65
N PRO A 132 -16.01 22.34 -9.62
CA PRO A 132 -16.26 23.09 -10.88
C PRO A 132 -15.04 23.12 -11.81
N ALA A 133 -13.84 23.31 -11.28
CA ALA A 133 -12.61 23.31 -12.07
C ALA A 133 -12.29 21.91 -12.63
N ALA A 134 -12.51 20.85 -11.83
CA ALA A 134 -12.33 19.48 -12.28
C ALA A 134 -13.32 19.14 -13.42
N LYS A 135 -14.60 19.49 -13.30
CA LYS A 135 -15.61 19.32 -14.35
C LYS A 135 -15.27 20.10 -15.61
N ALA A 136 -14.83 21.36 -15.45
CA ALA A 136 -14.42 22.18 -16.61
C ALA A 136 -13.20 21.60 -17.34
N ALA A 137 -12.33 20.89 -16.64
CA ALA A 137 -11.21 20.15 -17.22
C ALA A 137 -11.61 18.76 -17.77
N GLY A 138 -12.90 18.42 -17.80
CA GLY A 138 -13.41 17.16 -18.32
C GLY A 138 -13.13 15.95 -17.42
N LYS A 139 -12.84 16.16 -16.13
CA LYS A 139 -12.55 15.07 -15.19
C LYS A 139 -13.83 14.46 -14.63
N SER A 140 -13.77 13.17 -14.32
CA SER A 140 -14.83 12.49 -13.58
C SER A 140 -14.68 12.82 -12.08
N VAL A 141 -15.77 13.25 -11.45
CA VAL A 141 -15.78 13.78 -10.09
C VAL A 141 -16.55 12.84 -9.16
N GLY A 142 -15.94 12.51 -8.03
CA GLY A 142 -16.55 11.69 -7.00
C GLY A 142 -16.47 12.28 -5.60
N LEU A 143 -17.28 11.72 -4.72
CA LEU A 143 -17.25 12.01 -3.29
C LEU A 143 -16.96 10.73 -2.51
N ARG A 144 -15.96 10.76 -1.61
CA ARG A 144 -15.78 9.71 -0.63
C ARG A 144 -16.83 9.85 0.47
N VAL A 145 -17.62 8.82 0.64
CA VAL A 145 -18.64 8.75 1.69
C VAL A 145 -18.17 7.88 2.85
N ASN A 146 -18.62 8.24 4.06
CA ASN A 146 -18.43 7.46 5.27
C ASN A 146 -19.78 6.94 5.74
N PRO A 147 -20.07 5.64 5.64
CA PRO A 147 -21.32 5.05 6.05
C PRO A 147 -21.47 4.91 7.58
N GLU A 148 -20.45 5.35 8.35
CA GLU A 148 -20.39 5.24 9.81
C GLU A 148 -20.59 3.78 10.30
N CYS A 149 -20.10 2.83 9.48
CA CYS A 149 -20.17 1.39 9.74
C CYS A 149 -18.75 0.82 9.70
N SER A 150 -18.28 0.32 10.84
CA SER A 150 -17.00 -0.34 10.98
C SER A 150 -17.16 -1.85 11.08
N THR A 151 -16.22 -2.56 10.43
CA THR A 151 -16.04 -4.01 10.57
C THR A 151 -14.68 -4.33 11.18
N GLN A 152 -13.92 -3.31 11.62
CA GLN A 152 -12.61 -3.48 12.25
C GLN A 152 -12.77 -3.82 13.73
N GLU A 153 -12.39 -5.03 14.13
CA GLU A 153 -12.38 -5.44 15.52
C GLU A 153 -11.02 -5.13 16.19
N GLY A 154 -11.06 -4.36 17.27
CA GLY A 154 -9.93 -4.19 18.18
C GLY A 154 -8.90 -3.12 17.82
N HIS A 155 -8.97 -2.44 16.67
CA HIS A 155 -7.96 -1.48 16.23
C HIS A 155 -8.57 -0.20 15.62
N ALA A 156 -9.10 0.68 16.47
CA ALA A 156 -9.69 1.97 16.04
C ALA A 156 -8.72 2.84 15.18
N ILE A 157 -7.42 2.66 15.33
CA ILE A 157 -6.41 3.42 14.57
C ILE A 157 -6.41 3.07 13.07
N TYR A 158 -6.88 1.87 12.69
CA TYR A 158 -6.95 1.40 11.30
C TYR A 158 -8.35 1.45 10.72
N ASP A 159 -9.31 1.90 11.52
CA ASP A 159 -10.71 1.97 11.13
C ASP A 159 -11.00 3.29 10.41
N PRO A 160 -11.18 3.28 9.09
CA PRO A 160 -11.50 4.50 8.34
C PRO A 160 -12.89 5.06 8.65
N CYS A 161 -13.76 4.29 9.30
CA CYS A 161 -15.12 4.66 9.69
C CYS A 161 -15.29 4.89 11.20
N ALA A 162 -14.19 4.88 11.98
CA ALA A 162 -14.26 5.15 13.42
C ALA A 162 -14.81 6.55 13.72
N PRO A 163 -15.45 6.75 14.88
CA PRO A 163 -15.86 8.07 15.34
C PRO A 163 -14.66 9.04 15.34
N GLY A 164 -14.83 10.21 14.72
CA GLY A 164 -13.77 11.21 14.58
C GLY A 164 -12.80 10.96 13.41
N SER A 165 -13.03 9.94 12.58
CA SER A 165 -12.25 9.75 11.36
C SER A 165 -12.34 10.99 10.46
N ARG A 166 -11.19 11.41 9.91
CA ARG A 166 -11.13 12.51 8.94
C ARG A 166 -11.49 12.08 7.52
N LEU A 167 -11.79 10.79 7.29
CA LEU A 167 -11.91 10.20 5.97
C LEU A 167 -13.38 9.97 5.60
N GLY A 168 -13.78 10.62 4.51
CA GLY A 168 -15.12 10.51 3.93
C GLY A 168 -16.16 11.42 4.59
N THR A 169 -17.21 11.69 3.85
CA THR A 169 -18.35 12.55 4.21
C THR A 169 -19.45 11.68 4.83
N THR A 170 -19.91 12.01 6.02
CA THR A 170 -21.08 11.38 6.63
C THR A 170 -22.38 11.88 5.98
N ARG A 171 -23.47 11.16 6.16
CA ARG A 171 -24.78 11.57 5.62
C ARG A 171 -25.21 12.93 6.15
N ALA A 172 -25.04 13.17 7.44
CA ALA A 172 -25.39 14.45 8.05
C ALA A 172 -24.60 15.63 7.47
N GLN A 173 -23.28 15.42 7.20
CA GLN A 173 -22.44 16.44 6.55
C GLN A 173 -22.91 16.70 5.11
N TRP A 174 -23.25 15.64 4.36
CA TRP A 174 -23.75 15.79 3.00
C TRP A 174 -25.07 16.57 2.95
N ASP A 175 -26.06 16.19 3.78
CA ASP A 175 -27.37 16.83 3.80
C ASP A 175 -27.27 18.31 4.17
N ALA A 176 -26.45 18.64 5.18
CA ALA A 176 -26.20 20.03 5.56
C ALA A 176 -25.53 20.84 4.43
N ALA A 177 -24.58 20.24 3.72
CA ALA A 177 -23.91 20.90 2.61
C ALA A 177 -24.85 21.12 1.40
N VAL A 178 -25.68 20.12 1.05
CA VAL A 178 -26.65 20.26 -0.04
C VAL A 178 -27.76 21.27 0.30
N ALA A 179 -28.15 21.37 1.56
CA ALA A 179 -29.09 22.41 2.00
C ALA A 179 -28.54 23.84 1.81
N ALA A 180 -27.22 24.00 1.97
CA ALA A 180 -26.52 25.28 1.75
C ALA A 180 -26.13 25.51 0.28
N HIS A 181 -25.84 24.42 -0.45
CA HIS A 181 -25.31 24.39 -1.81
C HIS A 181 -26.03 23.33 -2.65
N PRO A 182 -27.27 23.62 -3.12
CA PRO A 182 -28.11 22.66 -3.86
C PRO A 182 -27.50 22.14 -5.18
N GLU A 183 -26.49 22.83 -5.70
CA GLU A 183 -25.77 22.48 -6.95
C GLU A 183 -24.75 21.35 -6.75
N LEU A 184 -24.35 21.01 -5.54
CA LEU A 184 -23.29 20.01 -5.28
C LEU A 184 -23.58 18.63 -5.89
N PRO A 185 -24.83 18.09 -5.85
CA PRO A 185 -25.13 16.80 -6.44
C PRO A 185 -24.89 16.75 -7.96
N GLU A 186 -25.03 17.89 -8.67
CA GLU A 186 -24.83 17.98 -10.12
C GLU A 186 -23.33 17.83 -10.52
N LEU A 187 -22.42 18.01 -9.59
CA LEU A 187 -20.99 17.83 -9.82
C LEU A 187 -20.57 16.37 -9.81
N LEU A 188 -21.35 15.48 -9.17
CA LEU A 188 -20.94 14.10 -8.95
C LEU A 188 -21.18 13.20 -10.15
N ASP A 189 -20.15 12.45 -10.52
CA ASP A 189 -20.22 11.31 -11.43
C ASP A 189 -20.18 9.98 -10.69
N GLY A 190 -19.68 9.94 -9.46
CA GLY A 190 -19.55 8.71 -8.70
C GLY A 190 -19.41 8.88 -7.20
N LEU A 191 -19.57 7.76 -6.50
CA LEU A 191 -19.30 7.65 -5.08
C LEU A 191 -18.12 6.71 -4.83
N HIS A 192 -17.37 7.02 -3.79
CA HIS A 192 -16.27 6.21 -3.30
C HIS A 192 -16.47 5.92 -1.81
N PHE A 193 -16.18 4.71 -1.37
CA PHE A 193 -16.02 4.40 0.05
C PHE A 193 -14.83 3.45 0.23
N HIS A 194 -14.15 3.59 1.36
CA HIS A 194 -13.05 2.72 1.74
C HIS A 194 -13.23 2.42 3.22
N THR A 195 -13.76 1.26 3.50
CA THR A 195 -14.22 0.84 4.84
C THR A 195 -13.40 -0.32 5.40
N LEU A 196 -12.59 -0.98 4.55
CA LEU A 196 -11.86 -2.19 4.89
C LEU A 196 -10.37 -1.92 5.08
N CYS A 197 -9.73 -2.76 5.91
CA CYS A 197 -8.28 -2.90 6.01
C CYS A 197 -7.97 -4.38 6.18
N GLU A 198 -7.34 -5.01 5.18
CA GLU A 198 -6.94 -6.43 5.14
C GLU A 198 -8.07 -7.44 5.47
N GLN A 199 -9.30 -7.15 5.04
CA GLN A 199 -10.47 -7.96 5.36
C GLN A 199 -10.96 -8.81 4.19
N ASP A 200 -11.80 -9.80 4.53
CA ASP A 200 -12.49 -10.66 3.57
C ASP A 200 -13.77 -10.02 3.02
N ALA A 201 -14.41 -10.64 2.05
CA ALA A 201 -15.57 -10.09 1.35
C ALA A 201 -16.84 -10.02 2.20
N ASP A 202 -16.94 -10.77 3.29
CA ASP A 202 -18.04 -10.67 4.27
C ASP A 202 -18.11 -9.29 4.93
N ALA A 203 -16.95 -8.71 5.25
CA ALA A 203 -16.85 -7.34 5.76
C ALA A 203 -17.34 -6.31 4.73
N LEU A 204 -17.02 -6.49 3.42
CA LEU A 204 -17.58 -5.68 2.36
C LEU A 204 -19.12 -5.80 2.31
N ALA A 205 -19.65 -7.02 2.38
CA ALA A 205 -21.11 -7.24 2.33
C ALA A 205 -21.84 -6.52 3.46
N VAL A 206 -21.22 -6.40 4.64
CA VAL A 206 -21.76 -5.63 5.78
C VAL A 206 -21.72 -4.14 5.50
N THR A 207 -20.55 -3.60 5.13
CA THR A 207 -20.39 -2.15 4.93
C THR A 207 -21.13 -1.66 3.68
N LEU A 208 -21.28 -2.48 2.65
CA LEU A 208 -22.08 -2.15 1.46
C LEU A 208 -23.55 -1.94 1.78
N LYS A 209 -24.14 -2.77 2.66
CA LYS A 209 -25.52 -2.56 3.16
C LYS A 209 -25.66 -1.22 3.88
N ALA A 210 -24.65 -0.83 4.67
CA ALA A 210 -24.65 0.47 5.34
C ALA A 210 -24.54 1.63 4.33
N VAL A 211 -23.70 1.51 3.30
CA VAL A 211 -23.61 2.49 2.21
C VAL A 211 -24.94 2.62 1.48
N GLU A 212 -25.61 1.50 1.16
CA GLU A 212 -26.92 1.51 0.52
C GLU A 212 -28.01 2.14 1.41
N ALA A 213 -27.99 1.86 2.71
CA ALA A 213 -28.94 2.43 3.65
C ALA A 213 -28.77 3.94 3.83
N THR A 214 -27.53 4.42 3.76
CA THR A 214 -27.15 5.82 4.08
C THR A 214 -27.12 6.71 2.83
N PHE A 215 -26.62 6.20 1.69
CA PHE A 215 -26.40 6.96 0.45
C PHE A 215 -27.08 6.32 -0.77
N GLY A 216 -27.99 5.36 -0.56
CA GLY A 216 -28.67 4.62 -1.62
C GLY A 216 -29.50 5.48 -2.57
N ASP A 217 -29.97 6.64 -2.12
CA ASP A 217 -30.67 7.64 -2.93
C ASP A 217 -29.79 8.33 -3.97
N LEU A 218 -28.47 8.35 -3.76
CA LEU A 218 -27.50 8.92 -4.69
C LEU A 218 -27.05 7.90 -5.75
N LEU A 219 -26.95 6.62 -5.40
CA LEU A 219 -26.39 5.57 -6.26
C LEU A 219 -27.03 5.50 -7.67
N PRO A 220 -28.35 5.61 -7.87
CA PRO A 220 -28.95 5.56 -9.20
C PRO A 220 -28.58 6.72 -10.12
N LYS A 221 -27.99 7.79 -9.57
CA LYS A 221 -27.56 8.97 -10.33
C LYS A 221 -26.08 8.91 -10.70
N MET A 222 -25.35 7.93 -10.18
CA MET A 222 -23.93 7.80 -10.40
C MET A 222 -23.63 7.00 -11.67
N LYS A 223 -22.49 7.27 -12.29
CA LYS A 223 -21.91 6.49 -13.40
C LYS A 223 -21.06 5.35 -12.86
N TRP A 224 -20.46 5.54 -11.69
CA TRP A 224 -19.59 4.57 -11.06
C TRP A 224 -19.65 4.62 -9.52
N VAL A 225 -19.29 3.48 -8.94
CA VAL A 225 -19.09 3.35 -7.49
C VAL A 225 -17.74 2.67 -7.26
N ASN A 226 -16.93 3.24 -6.41
CA ASN A 226 -15.62 2.71 -6.04
C ASN A 226 -15.68 2.16 -4.60
N PHE A 227 -15.41 0.88 -4.43
CA PHE A 227 -15.46 0.19 -3.14
C PHE A 227 -14.16 0.39 -2.33
N GLY A 228 -13.20 1.15 -2.87
CA GLY A 228 -11.91 1.39 -2.21
C GLY A 228 -10.99 0.18 -2.18
N GLY A 229 -10.06 0.22 -1.26
CA GLY A 229 -9.08 -0.85 -1.01
C GLY A 229 -9.38 -1.67 0.25
N GLY A 230 -8.35 -2.35 0.76
CA GLY A 230 -8.45 -3.23 1.93
C GLY A 230 -9.02 -4.61 1.64
N HIS A 231 -9.27 -4.92 0.37
CA HIS A 231 -9.71 -6.24 -0.12
C HIS A 231 -8.49 -7.14 -0.34
N HIS A 232 -8.32 -8.16 0.48
CA HIS A 232 -7.20 -9.11 0.39
C HIS A 232 -7.41 -10.19 -0.68
N VAL A 233 -7.84 -9.81 -1.87
CA VAL A 233 -8.34 -10.66 -2.98
C VAL A 233 -7.41 -11.82 -3.32
N THR A 234 -6.11 -11.63 -3.27
CA THR A 234 -5.11 -12.64 -3.65
C THR A 234 -4.63 -13.48 -2.47
N ARG A 235 -5.16 -13.24 -1.27
CA ARG A 235 -4.88 -14.05 -0.09
C ARG A 235 -5.46 -15.46 -0.29
N PRO A 236 -4.70 -16.52 0.04
CA PRO A 236 -5.25 -17.88 0.05
C PRO A 236 -6.50 -17.99 0.92
N GLY A 237 -7.57 -18.55 0.36
CA GLY A 237 -8.84 -18.72 1.06
C GLY A 237 -9.74 -17.48 1.12
N TYR A 238 -9.43 -16.40 0.41
CA TYR A 238 -10.31 -15.25 0.26
C TYR A 238 -11.64 -15.65 -0.43
N ASP A 239 -12.77 -15.16 0.06
CA ASP A 239 -14.09 -15.45 -0.52
C ASP A 239 -14.39 -14.61 -1.77
N LEU A 240 -13.82 -15.04 -2.90
CA LEU A 240 -14.07 -14.41 -4.19
C LEU A 240 -15.54 -14.45 -4.61
N ALA A 241 -16.28 -15.50 -4.23
CA ALA A 241 -17.68 -15.64 -4.64
C ALA A 241 -18.56 -14.54 -4.00
N THR A 242 -18.36 -14.24 -2.72
CA THR A 242 -19.04 -13.14 -2.05
C THR A 242 -18.65 -11.77 -2.63
N LEU A 243 -17.37 -11.56 -2.97
CA LEU A 243 -16.94 -10.32 -3.63
C LEU A 243 -17.61 -10.14 -5.00
N GLU A 244 -17.59 -11.18 -5.83
CA GLU A 244 -18.25 -11.18 -7.14
C GLU A 244 -19.75 -10.90 -7.03
N GLN A 245 -20.41 -11.51 -6.06
CA GLN A 245 -21.82 -11.25 -5.79
C GLN A 245 -22.09 -9.79 -5.42
N CYS A 246 -21.30 -9.20 -4.52
CA CYS A 246 -21.40 -7.79 -4.14
C CYS A 246 -21.25 -6.87 -5.36
N ILE A 247 -20.24 -7.10 -6.19
CA ILE A 247 -19.99 -6.32 -7.40
C ILE A 247 -21.16 -6.42 -8.38
N CYS A 248 -21.56 -7.64 -8.74
CA CYS A 248 -22.62 -7.87 -9.72
C CYS A 248 -23.96 -7.34 -9.26
N GLN A 249 -24.30 -7.46 -7.97
CA GLN A 249 -25.54 -6.92 -7.40
C GLN A 249 -25.60 -5.40 -7.52
N VAL A 250 -24.52 -4.69 -7.18
CA VAL A 250 -24.50 -3.22 -7.26
C VAL A 250 -24.59 -2.76 -8.72
N GLN A 251 -23.84 -3.37 -9.62
CA GLN A 251 -23.89 -3.06 -11.05
C GLN A 251 -25.30 -3.29 -11.63
N ALA A 252 -25.91 -4.43 -11.33
CA ALA A 252 -27.25 -4.77 -11.82
C ALA A 252 -28.34 -3.87 -11.23
N LYS A 253 -28.23 -3.50 -9.95
CA LYS A 253 -29.23 -2.69 -9.24
C LYS A 253 -29.21 -1.22 -9.66
N TYR A 254 -28.01 -0.66 -9.87
CA TYR A 254 -27.85 0.79 -10.06
C TYR A 254 -27.37 1.18 -11.47
N GLY A 255 -26.95 0.24 -12.30
CA GLY A 255 -26.43 0.50 -13.64
C GLY A 255 -25.05 1.20 -13.65
N VAL A 256 -24.25 1.01 -12.59
CA VAL A 256 -22.97 1.70 -12.39
C VAL A 256 -21.78 0.81 -12.72
N GLN A 257 -20.66 1.42 -13.10
CA GLN A 257 -19.37 0.73 -13.14
C GLN A 257 -18.83 0.60 -11.71
N VAL A 258 -18.43 -0.60 -11.29
CA VAL A 258 -17.74 -0.81 -10.01
C VAL A 258 -16.23 -0.75 -10.20
N TYR A 259 -15.56 -0.01 -9.31
CA TYR A 259 -14.10 0.05 -9.16
C TYR A 259 -13.67 -0.55 -7.82
N LEU A 260 -12.48 -1.13 -7.80
CA LEU A 260 -11.75 -1.56 -6.61
C LEU A 260 -10.36 -0.92 -6.61
N GLU A 261 -9.83 -0.62 -5.43
CA GLU A 261 -8.50 -0.01 -5.22
C GLU A 261 -7.59 -0.88 -4.34
N PRO A 262 -7.45 -2.19 -4.62
CA PRO A 262 -6.53 -3.00 -3.85
C PRO A 262 -5.10 -2.49 -4.09
N GLY A 263 -4.33 -2.37 -3.02
CA GLY A 263 -2.89 -2.10 -3.09
C GLY A 263 -2.11 -3.37 -2.81
N GLU A 264 -2.28 -3.90 -1.62
CA GLU A 264 -1.59 -5.10 -1.13
C GLU A 264 -1.84 -6.33 -2.00
N ALA A 265 -3.08 -6.55 -2.43
CA ALA A 265 -3.44 -7.72 -3.22
C ALA A 265 -2.63 -7.86 -4.52
N TRP A 266 -2.12 -6.77 -5.09
CA TRP A 266 -1.26 -6.83 -6.28
C TRP A 266 0.12 -7.41 -6.00
N ALA A 267 0.68 -7.13 -4.80
CA ALA A 267 2.05 -7.47 -4.43
C ALA A 267 2.15 -8.39 -3.20
N LEU A 268 1.03 -8.97 -2.76
CA LEU A 268 0.99 -9.91 -1.63
C LEU A 268 1.94 -11.08 -1.87
N ASN A 269 2.83 -11.36 -0.92
CA ASN A 269 3.87 -12.37 -0.98
C ASN A 269 4.84 -12.24 -2.18
N ALA A 270 4.89 -11.07 -2.82
CA ALA A 270 5.72 -10.82 -4.02
C ALA A 270 7.03 -10.09 -3.70
N GLY A 271 7.47 -10.07 -2.45
CA GLY A 271 8.74 -9.45 -2.11
C GLY A 271 9.35 -9.95 -0.82
N TYR A 272 10.66 -9.83 -0.75
CA TYR A 272 11.50 -10.26 0.35
C TYR A 272 12.39 -9.11 0.79
N LEU A 273 12.70 -9.05 2.10
CA LEU A 273 13.80 -8.22 2.62
C LEU A 273 14.93 -9.17 3.04
N ILE A 274 16.05 -9.07 2.35
CA ILE A 274 17.25 -9.85 2.64
C ILE A 274 18.17 -9.01 3.48
N THR A 275 18.61 -9.54 4.62
CA THR A 275 19.42 -8.84 5.63
C THR A 275 20.52 -9.73 6.17
N THR A 276 21.54 -9.13 6.76
CA THR A 276 22.67 -9.83 7.40
C THR A 276 22.72 -9.50 8.88
N VAL A 277 23.00 -10.50 9.70
CA VAL A 277 23.31 -10.33 11.12
C VAL A 277 24.67 -9.65 11.25
N LEU A 278 24.70 -8.47 11.86
CA LEU A 278 25.93 -7.71 12.12
C LEU A 278 26.61 -8.12 13.41
N ASP A 279 25.83 -8.34 14.46
CA ASP A 279 26.31 -8.66 15.78
C ASP A 279 25.29 -9.49 16.57
N THR A 280 25.77 -10.21 17.58
CA THR A 280 24.94 -10.96 18.54
C THR A 280 25.39 -10.66 19.96
N LEU A 281 24.43 -10.44 20.85
CA LEU A 281 24.70 -10.13 22.27
C LEU A 281 23.59 -10.70 23.16
N CYS A 282 23.85 -10.70 24.48
CA CYS A 282 22.84 -11.04 25.47
C CYS A 282 22.67 -9.87 26.44
N ASN A 283 21.42 -9.59 26.81
CA ASN A 283 21.09 -8.66 27.88
C ASN A 283 20.16 -9.37 28.87
N GLY A 284 20.68 -9.68 30.05
CA GLY A 284 20.02 -10.62 30.96
C GLY A 284 19.81 -11.97 30.26
N ASP A 285 18.59 -12.48 30.30
CA ASP A 285 18.23 -13.77 29.69
C ASP A 285 17.77 -13.63 28.21
N THR A 286 17.85 -12.42 27.64
CA THR A 286 17.41 -12.18 26.27
C THR A 286 18.60 -12.22 25.30
N SER A 287 18.58 -13.16 24.37
CA SER A 287 19.51 -13.17 23.25
C SER A 287 19.02 -12.17 22.18
N LEU A 288 19.95 -11.38 21.64
CA LEU A 288 19.67 -10.36 20.63
C LEU A 288 20.58 -10.57 19.41
N ALA A 289 20.06 -10.19 18.23
CA ALA A 289 20.87 -10.05 17.01
C ALA A 289 20.58 -8.69 16.40
N ILE A 290 21.65 -7.96 16.06
CA ILE A 290 21.58 -6.69 15.35
C ILE A 290 21.72 -6.97 13.86
N LEU A 291 20.77 -6.49 13.08
CA LEU A 291 20.73 -6.66 11.64
C LEU A 291 21.25 -5.40 10.91
N ASP A 292 21.63 -5.52 9.65
CA ASP A 292 21.93 -4.38 8.79
C ASP A 292 20.67 -3.69 8.22
N THR A 293 19.48 -4.20 8.56
CA THR A 293 18.18 -3.59 8.28
C THR A 293 17.57 -2.99 9.55
N SER A 294 16.65 -2.05 9.39
CA SER A 294 15.96 -1.34 10.47
C SER A 294 14.45 -1.46 10.30
N ALA A 295 13.74 -1.82 11.36
CA ALA A 295 12.27 -1.78 11.36
C ALA A 295 11.78 -0.34 11.10
N ALA A 296 12.37 0.64 11.79
CA ALA A 296 11.99 2.05 11.69
C ALA A 296 12.23 2.64 10.29
N CYS A 297 13.26 2.17 9.57
CA CYS A 297 13.66 2.74 8.28
C CYS A 297 13.14 1.94 7.09
N HIS A 298 13.10 0.62 7.18
CA HIS A 298 12.90 -0.25 6.01
C HIS A 298 11.57 -1.00 6.04
N THR A 299 11.00 -1.21 7.24
CA THR A 299 9.71 -1.87 7.43
C THR A 299 8.89 -1.15 8.50
N PRO A 300 8.58 0.15 8.31
CA PRO A 300 8.01 0.98 9.39
C PRO A 300 6.65 0.47 9.90
N ASP A 301 5.89 -0.28 9.10
CA ASP A 301 4.62 -0.88 9.55
C ASP A 301 4.80 -1.91 10.67
N VAL A 302 5.98 -2.50 10.80
CA VAL A 302 6.30 -3.37 11.97
C VAL A 302 6.13 -2.61 13.30
N ILE A 303 6.35 -1.28 13.28
CA ILE A 303 6.22 -0.40 14.45
C ILE A 303 4.88 0.35 14.43
N GLU A 304 4.47 0.88 13.26
CA GLU A 304 3.29 1.73 13.12
C GLU A 304 1.98 0.93 13.17
N MET A 305 2.00 -0.30 12.65
CA MET A 305 0.90 -1.27 12.63
C MET A 305 1.36 -2.61 13.23
N PRO A 306 1.72 -2.69 14.53
CA PRO A 306 2.57 -3.72 15.08
C PRO A 306 2.21 -5.13 14.65
N TYR A 307 3.08 -5.75 13.88
CA TYR A 307 3.02 -7.15 13.48
C TYR A 307 4.43 -7.73 13.42
N ARG A 308 4.52 -9.05 13.33
CA ARG A 308 5.79 -9.73 13.19
C ARG A 308 5.88 -10.32 11.78
N PRO A 309 6.79 -9.80 10.92
CA PRO A 309 6.96 -10.29 9.55
C PRO A 309 7.27 -11.80 9.51
N PRO A 310 6.80 -12.54 8.49
CA PRO A 310 7.27 -13.90 8.27
C PRO A 310 8.79 -13.93 8.08
N LEU A 311 9.47 -14.87 8.71
CA LEU A 311 10.92 -15.05 8.58
C LEU A 311 11.22 -16.48 8.17
N LEU A 312 12.01 -16.63 7.08
CA LEU A 312 12.37 -17.94 6.52
C LEU A 312 13.10 -18.78 7.58
N ASP A 313 12.70 -20.04 7.71
CA ASP A 313 13.27 -21.02 8.65
C ASP A 313 13.22 -20.63 10.13
N ALA A 314 12.55 -19.54 10.49
CA ALA A 314 12.28 -19.18 11.87
C ALA A 314 10.94 -19.76 12.38
N GLY A 315 10.75 -19.76 13.69
CA GLY A 315 9.52 -20.13 14.37
C GLY A 315 9.02 -19.06 15.32
N GLU A 316 7.90 -19.38 16.00
CA GLU A 316 7.39 -18.56 17.09
C GLU A 316 8.40 -18.55 18.27
N PRO A 317 8.41 -17.50 19.09
CA PRO A 317 9.23 -17.50 20.31
C PRO A 317 8.99 -18.77 21.13
N GLY A 318 10.06 -19.47 21.48
CA GLY A 318 10.00 -20.73 22.23
C GLY A 318 9.63 -21.99 21.44
N GLU A 319 9.29 -21.89 20.15
CA GLU A 319 9.00 -23.05 19.31
C GLU A 319 10.25 -23.87 18.99
N LYS A 320 11.40 -23.21 18.84
CA LYS A 320 12.70 -23.80 18.57
C LYS A 320 13.68 -23.46 19.68
N PRO A 321 14.81 -24.21 19.81
CA PRO A 321 15.72 -24.12 20.95
C PRO A 321 16.28 -22.71 21.26
N CYS A 322 16.46 -21.86 20.23
CA CYS A 322 17.12 -20.56 20.39
C CYS A 322 16.15 -19.43 20.03
N THR A 323 15.57 -18.76 21.04
CA THR A 323 14.78 -17.56 20.84
C THR A 323 15.69 -16.34 20.84
N VAL A 324 15.55 -15.48 19.81
CA VAL A 324 16.39 -14.30 19.59
C VAL A 324 15.49 -13.12 19.23
N ARG A 325 15.71 -11.98 19.86
CA ARG A 325 15.15 -10.70 19.47
C ARG A 325 15.98 -10.10 18.34
N LEU A 326 15.34 -9.77 17.22
CA LEU A 326 15.97 -9.15 16.07
C LEU A 326 15.75 -7.63 16.11
N GLY A 327 16.82 -6.86 16.10
CA GLY A 327 16.79 -5.40 16.12
C GLY A 327 17.63 -4.78 15.01
N GLY A 328 17.31 -3.52 14.67
CA GLY A 328 18.08 -2.73 13.74
C GLY A 328 19.25 -1.97 14.42
N PRO A 329 20.10 -1.30 13.62
CA PRO A 329 21.29 -0.61 14.11
C PRO A 329 21.04 0.86 14.47
N THR A 330 19.79 1.35 14.41
CA THR A 330 19.49 2.76 14.72
C THR A 330 19.47 3.05 16.22
N CYS A 331 19.56 4.33 16.58
CA CYS A 331 19.48 4.74 17.99
C CYS A 331 18.06 4.69 18.59
N LEU A 332 17.04 4.35 17.78
CA LEU A 332 15.67 4.21 18.27
C LEU A 332 15.53 2.94 19.10
N ALA A 333 15.21 3.06 20.38
CA ALA A 333 15.03 1.90 21.27
C ALA A 333 13.97 0.91 20.78
N GLY A 334 12.97 1.37 20.03
CA GLY A 334 11.91 0.55 19.42
C GLY A 334 12.26 -0.01 18.02
N ASP A 335 13.51 0.10 17.56
CA ASP A 335 13.93 -0.47 16.26
C ASP A 335 14.08 -1.99 16.36
N VAL A 336 12.96 -2.67 16.47
CA VAL A 336 12.84 -4.12 16.71
C VAL A 336 11.92 -4.74 15.66
N MET A 337 12.45 -5.76 14.96
CA MET A 337 11.68 -6.56 13.98
C MET A 337 10.75 -7.58 14.67
N GLY A 338 11.13 -8.04 15.87
CA GLY A 338 10.38 -9.01 16.65
C GLY A 338 11.23 -10.10 17.27
N ASP A 339 10.57 -10.98 18.02
CA ASP A 339 11.19 -12.16 18.63
C ASP A 339 10.89 -13.40 17.76
N TYR A 340 11.93 -14.18 17.46
CA TYR A 340 11.87 -15.37 16.62
C TYR A 340 12.65 -16.51 17.26
N SER A 341 12.31 -17.76 16.92
CA SER A 341 13.10 -18.91 17.34
C SER A 341 13.79 -19.63 16.19
N PHE A 342 14.99 -20.14 16.45
CA PHE A 342 15.86 -20.80 15.48
C PHE A 342 16.33 -22.17 16.00
N LYS A 343 16.74 -23.07 15.09
CA LYS A 343 17.30 -24.39 15.44
C LYS A 343 18.66 -24.30 16.12
N ALA A 344 19.44 -23.24 15.83
CA ALA A 344 20.75 -22.96 16.37
C ALA A 344 20.90 -21.45 16.63
N PRO A 345 21.83 -21.01 17.50
CA PRO A 345 22.15 -19.61 17.68
C PRO A 345 22.52 -18.93 16.36
N LEU A 346 22.12 -17.68 16.20
CA LEU A 346 22.53 -16.86 15.07
C LEU A 346 24.01 -16.43 15.24
N ALA A 347 24.68 -16.18 14.13
CA ALA A 347 26.04 -15.72 14.09
C ALA A 347 26.20 -14.50 13.16
N PRO A 348 27.14 -13.57 13.45
CA PRO A 348 27.49 -12.50 12.51
C PRO A 348 27.83 -13.03 11.12
N GLY A 349 27.35 -12.34 10.09
CA GLY A 349 27.48 -12.74 8.70
C GLY A 349 26.37 -13.66 8.19
N GLN A 350 25.53 -14.22 9.06
CA GLN A 350 24.39 -15.04 8.66
C GLN A 350 23.33 -14.19 8.00
N ARG A 351 22.80 -14.67 6.86
CA ARG A 351 21.69 -14.01 6.16
C ARG A 351 20.34 -14.48 6.67
N LEU A 352 19.42 -13.54 6.74
CA LEU A 352 18.02 -13.77 7.06
C LEU A 352 17.14 -13.22 5.94
N VAL A 353 15.97 -13.83 5.72
CA VAL A 353 15.04 -13.44 4.66
C VAL A 353 13.66 -13.27 5.25
N PHE A 354 13.19 -12.02 5.34
CA PHE A 354 11.81 -11.71 5.68
C PHE A 354 10.92 -11.81 4.44
N GLY A 355 9.77 -12.44 4.58
CA GLY A 355 8.76 -12.59 3.53
C GLY A 355 7.71 -11.48 3.57
N ASP A 356 6.97 -11.35 2.47
CA ASP A 356 5.89 -10.36 2.28
C ASP A 356 6.36 -8.91 2.50
N MET A 357 7.51 -8.57 1.92
CA MET A 357 8.17 -7.27 2.10
C MET A 357 8.08 -6.36 0.87
N ALA A 358 7.12 -6.59 -0.05
CA ALA A 358 6.89 -5.70 -1.18
C ALA A 358 5.93 -4.55 -0.84
N ILE A 359 4.96 -4.80 0.04
CA ILE A 359 3.86 -3.88 0.36
C ILE A 359 4.22 -2.98 1.54
N TYR A 360 3.86 -1.69 1.44
CA TYR A 360 4.12 -0.64 2.44
C TYR A 360 5.57 -0.55 2.94
N THR A 361 6.54 -1.07 2.19
CA THR A 361 7.98 -1.01 2.51
C THR A 361 8.67 0.09 1.73
N THR A 362 8.88 -0.09 0.42
CA THR A 362 9.57 0.90 -0.42
C THR A 362 8.84 2.24 -0.50
N CYS A 363 7.51 2.24 -0.36
CA CYS A 363 6.68 3.45 -0.33
C CYS A 363 6.83 4.26 0.98
N LYS A 364 7.16 3.60 2.09
CA LYS A 364 7.23 4.19 3.43
C LYS A 364 8.64 4.29 3.99
N ASN A 365 9.64 3.69 3.33
CA ASN A 365 11.01 3.66 3.82
C ASN A 365 11.59 5.07 3.99
N ASN A 366 12.58 5.17 4.87
CA ASN A 366 13.24 6.43 5.20
C ASN A 366 14.72 6.23 5.54
N THR A 367 15.42 7.34 5.76
CA THR A 367 16.87 7.35 6.02
C THR A 367 17.19 7.89 7.40
N PHE A 368 16.36 7.62 8.41
CA PHE A 368 16.63 8.00 9.79
C PHE A 368 18.01 7.48 10.26
N ASN A 369 18.73 8.23 11.09
CA ASN A 369 20.10 7.96 11.51
C ASN A 369 21.13 7.82 10.37
N GLY A 370 20.81 8.26 9.15
CA GLY A 370 21.69 8.07 8.00
C GLY A 370 21.68 6.64 7.45
N MET A 371 20.68 5.84 7.83
CA MET A 371 20.50 4.51 7.24
C MET A 371 20.39 4.59 5.73
N PRO A 372 21.17 3.81 4.96
CA PRO A 372 20.99 3.72 3.51
C PRO A 372 19.67 3.05 3.20
N LEU A 373 18.99 3.50 2.14
CA LEU A 373 17.85 2.75 1.62
C LEU A 373 18.34 1.41 1.04
N PRO A 374 17.60 0.29 1.27
CA PRO A 374 17.92 -0.99 0.67
C PRO A 374 17.83 -0.94 -0.84
N ASP A 375 18.79 -1.55 -1.55
CA ASP A 375 18.69 -1.74 -3.00
C ASP A 375 17.41 -2.50 -3.35
N ILE A 376 16.88 -2.26 -4.56
CA ILE A 376 15.69 -2.97 -5.05
C ILE A 376 16.13 -3.88 -6.20
N TRP A 377 15.83 -5.16 -6.05
CA TRP A 377 16.13 -6.21 -7.02
C TRP A 377 14.86 -6.91 -7.49
N LEU A 378 14.90 -7.49 -8.66
CA LEU A 378 13.84 -8.31 -9.25
C LEU A 378 14.37 -9.73 -9.52
N LEU A 379 13.68 -10.71 -8.98
CA LEU A 379 13.76 -12.10 -9.40
C LEU A 379 12.79 -12.30 -10.57
N ARG A 380 13.33 -12.45 -11.75
CA ARG A 380 12.53 -12.65 -12.96
C ARG A 380 11.95 -14.05 -13.02
N SER A 381 10.91 -14.23 -13.80
CA SER A 381 10.23 -15.51 -13.99
C SER A 381 11.15 -16.61 -14.58
N ASP A 382 12.24 -16.22 -15.25
CA ASP A 382 13.27 -17.13 -15.76
C ASP A 382 14.37 -17.48 -14.73
N GLY A 383 14.26 -16.98 -13.50
CA GLY A 383 15.22 -17.18 -12.42
C GLY A 383 16.41 -16.22 -12.46
N SER A 384 16.50 -15.30 -13.42
CA SER A 384 17.56 -14.29 -13.46
C SER A 384 17.29 -13.15 -12.45
N LEU A 385 18.36 -12.50 -11.99
CA LEU A 385 18.32 -11.35 -11.10
C LEU A 385 18.60 -10.05 -11.87
N ALA A 386 17.81 -9.02 -11.62
CA ALA A 386 18.05 -7.67 -12.13
C ALA A 386 17.99 -6.66 -10.98
N ARG A 387 18.96 -5.75 -10.92
CA ARG A 387 18.92 -4.62 -10.00
C ARG A 387 18.07 -3.51 -10.61
N LEU A 388 17.00 -3.12 -9.94
CA LEU A 388 16.08 -2.06 -10.37
C LEU A 388 16.56 -0.70 -9.84
N ALA A 389 16.93 -0.63 -8.55
CA ALA A 389 17.40 0.61 -7.95
C ALA A 389 18.60 0.37 -7.03
N HIS A 390 19.46 1.37 -6.96
CA HIS A 390 20.59 1.46 -6.04
C HIS A 390 20.58 2.83 -5.37
N PHE A 391 20.79 2.86 -4.08
CA PHE A 391 20.76 4.08 -3.28
C PHE A 391 22.10 4.30 -2.58
N GLY A 392 22.52 5.55 -2.50
CA GLY A 392 23.77 5.93 -1.87
C GLY A 392 23.69 7.21 -1.04
N TYR A 393 24.82 7.72 -0.64
CA TYR A 393 24.91 8.91 0.21
C TYR A 393 24.16 10.13 -0.35
N GLN A 394 24.06 10.26 -1.68
CA GLN A 394 23.36 11.41 -2.28
C GLN A 394 21.86 11.36 -2.05
N ASP A 395 21.24 10.17 -1.98
CA ASP A 395 19.83 10.01 -1.70
C ASP A 395 19.49 10.46 -0.26
N PHE A 396 20.36 10.13 0.69
CA PHE A 396 20.28 10.65 2.05
C PHE A 396 20.47 12.17 2.09
N ARG A 397 21.58 12.67 1.51
CA ARG A 397 21.97 14.07 1.55
C ARG A 397 20.94 15.00 0.92
N CYS A 398 20.42 14.63 -0.26
CA CYS A 398 19.49 15.47 -1.02
C CYS A 398 18.14 15.68 -0.32
N ARG A 399 17.76 14.82 0.61
CA ARG A 399 16.56 15.02 1.44
C ARG A 399 16.76 16.09 2.52
N LEU A 400 18.00 16.36 2.91
CA LEU A 400 18.34 17.29 4.01
C LEU A 400 18.68 18.69 3.51
N GLY A 401 18.95 18.85 2.21
CA GLY A 401 19.27 20.14 1.62
C GLY A 401 20.09 20.05 0.36
N GLY A 402 20.50 21.20 -0.21
CA GLY A 402 21.43 21.29 -1.34
C GLY A 402 20.82 21.22 -2.73
N ARG A 403 19.48 21.23 -2.88
CA ARG A 403 18.77 21.33 -4.16
C ARG A 403 18.02 22.67 -4.35
N GLY A 404 18.16 23.62 -3.43
CA GLY A 404 17.47 24.91 -3.51
C GLY A 404 18.16 25.87 -4.47
N GLU A 405 17.40 26.58 -5.28
CA GLU A 405 17.83 27.73 -6.10
C GLU A 405 18.05 28.99 -5.23
N GLY A 406 18.39 28.86 -3.99
CA GLY A 406 18.65 29.95 -3.06
C GLY A 406 19.87 29.64 -2.22
N THR A 407 21.05 29.95 -2.70
CA THR A 407 22.22 30.06 -1.84
C THR A 407 21.97 31.20 -0.85
N LEU A 408 21.55 30.86 0.38
CA LEU A 408 21.96 31.65 1.53
C LEU A 408 23.49 31.76 1.40
N GLY A 409 24.02 32.98 1.23
CA GLY A 409 25.37 33.25 0.85
C GLY A 409 26.39 32.34 1.51
N THR A 410 27.30 31.86 0.72
CA THR A 410 28.42 31.00 1.13
C THR A 410 29.20 31.64 2.26
N ALA A 411 28.82 31.38 3.50
CA ALA A 411 29.78 31.38 4.57
C ALA A 411 30.65 30.15 4.38
N SER A 412 31.77 30.31 3.71
CA SER A 412 32.82 29.31 3.63
C SER A 412 33.29 29.02 5.06
N VAL A 413 32.81 27.94 5.65
CA VAL A 413 33.44 27.34 6.80
C VAL A 413 34.68 26.63 6.26
N GLN A 414 35.82 27.26 6.29
CA GLN A 414 37.09 26.56 6.22
C GLN A 414 37.26 25.80 7.53
N ILE A 415 37.32 24.51 7.46
CA ILE A 415 37.84 23.62 8.51
C ILE A 415 39.35 23.53 8.33
#